data_77282fc68737e2f0ce1afa026cdc6da4
#
_entry.id   77282fc68737e2f0ce1afa026cdc6da4
#
_cell.length_a   1.000
_cell.length_b   1.000
_cell.length_c   1.000
_cell.angle_alpha   90.00
_cell.angle_beta   90.00
_cell.angle_gamma   90.00
#
_symmetry.space_group_name_H-M   'P 1'
#
loop_
_entity.id
_entity.type
_entity.pdbx_description
1 polymer ?
#
loop_
_entity_poly.entity_id
_entity_poly.type
_entity_poly.pdbx_seq_one_letter_code
_entity_poly.pdbx_strand_id
1 'polypeptide(L)'
;IILISILLMIPSVIGMAKTRVNYDILSYLPDTLETIKGQDIMVDEYGMGAFSMVVVENMELKDVQKLEDAYSEIDHVKDVLWYDDVADLSLPVEMIPKDLREAFFKGDATMMLVLFDNTTSSDEAMEALTEMRKISNDQCFLSGMTGIVTDIKNLALSEMPAYVVIAAILCFIVLQLFTDSFLVPLFFLLSIGISILYNMGTNVFLGELS
;
A
#
# COMPACT_ATOMS: atom_id res chain seq x y z
N ILE A 1 18.86 -28.16 -24.00
CA ILE A 1 18.51 -26.74 -23.73
C ILE A 1 17.07 -26.66 -23.23
N ILE A 2 16.06 -27.15 -23.96
CA ILE A 2 14.63 -27.04 -23.60
C ILE A 2 14.35 -27.69 -22.23
N LEU A 3 14.86 -28.90 -21.97
CA LEU A 3 14.70 -29.58 -20.68
C LEU A 3 15.28 -28.78 -19.50
N ILE A 4 16.44 -28.16 -19.69
CA ILE A 4 17.08 -27.33 -18.67
C ILE A 4 16.24 -26.07 -18.45
N SER A 5 15.71 -25.47 -19.51
CA SER A 5 14.82 -24.31 -19.42
C SER A 5 13.56 -24.63 -18.60
N ILE A 6 12.89 -25.74 -18.92
CA ILE A 6 11.71 -26.17 -18.15
C ILE A 6 12.04 -26.44 -16.68
N LEU A 7 13.20 -27.07 -16.40
CA LEU A 7 13.63 -27.34 -15.03
C LEU A 7 13.90 -26.05 -14.24
N LEU A 8 14.47 -25.03 -14.88
CA LEU A 8 14.73 -23.71 -14.26
C LEU A 8 13.45 -22.87 -14.08
N MET A 9 12.38 -23.15 -14.81
CA MET A 9 11.10 -22.45 -14.60
C MET A 9 10.52 -22.68 -13.20
N ILE A 10 10.67 -23.87 -12.64
CA ILE A 10 10.10 -24.21 -11.32
C ILE A 10 10.69 -23.31 -10.22
N PRO A 11 12.04 -23.24 -10.01
CA PRO A 11 12.60 -22.35 -9.02
C PRO A 11 12.35 -20.88 -9.33
N SER A 12 12.23 -20.48 -10.61
CA SER A 12 11.95 -19.09 -10.97
C SER A 12 10.52 -18.66 -10.59
N VAL A 13 9.53 -19.53 -10.77
CA VAL A 13 8.15 -19.23 -10.32
C VAL A 13 8.08 -19.12 -8.78
N ILE A 14 8.79 -20.00 -8.07
CA ILE A 14 8.88 -19.94 -6.60
C ILE A 14 9.58 -18.66 -6.16
N GLY A 15 10.69 -18.30 -6.84
CA GLY A 15 11.43 -17.07 -6.57
C GLY A 15 10.56 -15.83 -6.80
N MET A 16 9.84 -15.77 -7.92
CA MET A 16 8.92 -14.68 -8.23
C MET A 16 7.84 -14.49 -7.15
N ALA A 17 7.26 -15.60 -6.65
CA ALA A 17 6.26 -15.54 -5.60
C ALA A 17 6.80 -15.06 -4.24
N LYS A 18 8.11 -15.18 -4.02
CA LYS A 18 8.81 -14.74 -2.80
C LYS A 18 9.45 -13.36 -2.94
N THR A 19 9.57 -12.84 -4.14
CA THR A 19 10.16 -11.52 -4.39
C THR A 19 9.19 -10.45 -3.91
N ARG A 20 9.66 -9.56 -3.04
CA ARG A 20 8.92 -8.38 -2.59
C ARG A 20 9.28 -7.18 -3.45
N VAL A 21 8.28 -6.38 -3.80
CA VAL A 21 8.46 -5.08 -4.44
C VAL A 21 8.41 -4.03 -3.34
N ASN A 22 9.48 -3.27 -3.21
CA ASN A 22 9.55 -2.18 -2.25
C ASN A 22 8.85 -0.94 -2.82
N TYR A 23 7.78 -0.50 -2.19
CA TYR A 23 7.05 0.72 -2.53
C TYR A 23 7.47 1.92 -1.65
N ASP A 24 8.49 1.72 -0.79
CA ASP A 24 8.97 2.78 0.09
C ASP A 24 9.86 3.76 -0.66
N ILE A 25 9.30 4.94 -0.93
CA ILE A 25 10.05 6.03 -1.58
C ILE A 25 11.23 6.47 -0.70
N LEU A 26 11.12 6.33 0.61
CA LEU A 26 12.17 6.74 1.54
C LEU A 26 13.39 5.82 1.50
N SER A 27 13.21 4.56 1.13
CA SER A 27 14.31 3.59 0.98
C SER A 27 15.31 3.96 -0.13
N TYR A 28 14.93 4.87 -1.05
CA TYR A 28 15.83 5.41 -2.08
C TYR A 28 16.68 6.59 -1.60
N LEU A 29 16.40 7.10 -0.40
CA LEU A 29 17.14 8.22 0.16
C LEU A 29 18.35 7.72 0.96
N PRO A 30 19.49 8.44 0.91
CA PRO A 30 20.65 8.09 1.74
C PRO A 30 20.32 8.17 3.24
N ASP A 31 20.80 7.20 4.02
CA ASP A 31 20.62 7.14 5.50
C ASP A 31 21.24 8.34 6.24
N THR A 32 22.05 9.12 5.53
CA THR A 32 22.70 10.33 6.08
C THR A 32 21.75 11.52 6.21
N LEU A 33 20.62 11.49 5.53
CA LEU A 33 19.62 12.57 5.55
C LEU A 33 18.95 12.69 6.93
N GLU A 34 18.73 13.93 7.34
CA GLU A 34 18.05 14.22 8.61
C GLU A 34 16.63 13.66 8.65
N THR A 35 15.93 13.62 7.53
CA THR A 35 14.59 13.05 7.41
C THR A 35 14.59 11.55 7.72
N ILE A 36 15.56 10.80 7.21
CA ILE A 36 15.66 9.35 7.47
C ILE A 36 15.99 9.11 8.95
N LYS A 37 16.99 9.82 9.48
CA LYS A 37 17.32 9.73 10.91
C LYS A 37 16.16 10.10 11.82
N GLY A 38 15.39 11.12 11.45
CA GLY A 38 14.19 11.51 12.17
C GLY A 38 13.13 10.43 12.17
N GLN A 39 12.94 9.75 11.03
CA GLN A 39 12.01 8.63 10.93
C GLN A 39 12.46 7.43 11.76
N ASP A 40 13.75 7.07 11.70
CA ASP A 40 14.30 5.97 12.50
C ASP A 40 14.08 6.24 14.00
N ILE A 41 14.33 7.47 14.46
CA ILE A 41 14.05 7.86 15.85
C ILE A 41 12.55 7.74 16.16
N MET A 42 11.68 8.17 15.27
CA MET A 42 10.22 8.07 15.45
C MET A 42 9.77 6.61 15.59
N VAL A 43 10.33 5.71 14.77
CA VAL A 43 10.01 4.27 14.83
C VAL A 43 10.63 3.64 16.08
N ASP A 44 11.94 3.82 16.30
CA ASP A 44 12.70 3.06 17.30
C ASP A 44 12.42 3.56 18.73
N GLU A 45 12.34 4.88 18.94
CA GLU A 45 12.20 5.46 20.28
C GLU A 45 10.73 5.74 20.65
N TYR A 46 9.91 6.17 19.69
CA TYR A 46 8.50 6.51 19.93
C TYR A 46 7.54 5.42 19.46
N GLY A 47 8.03 4.46 18.68
CA GLY A 47 7.23 3.41 18.07
C GLY A 47 6.14 3.96 17.12
N MET A 48 6.35 5.14 16.54
CA MET A 48 5.43 5.81 15.62
C MET A 48 6.06 5.80 14.22
N GLY A 49 5.72 4.79 13.42
CA GLY A 49 6.30 4.64 12.08
C GLY A 49 5.50 5.34 11.00
N ALA A 50 4.24 5.06 10.94
CA ALA A 50 3.34 5.58 9.93
C ALA A 50 2.07 6.15 10.55
N PHE A 51 1.37 6.97 9.78
CA PHE A 51 0.07 7.47 10.18
C PHE A 51 -0.88 7.55 8.97
N SER A 52 -2.17 7.43 9.27
CA SER A 52 -3.27 7.72 8.36
C SER A 52 -4.26 8.67 9.00
N MET A 53 -4.91 9.47 8.17
CA MET A 53 -6.01 10.34 8.58
C MET A 53 -7.30 9.71 8.11
N VAL A 54 -8.28 9.63 9.00
CA VAL A 54 -9.63 9.18 8.68
C VAL A 54 -10.58 10.34 8.87
N VAL A 55 -11.23 10.74 7.79
CA VAL A 55 -12.31 11.73 7.83
C VAL A 55 -13.63 10.98 7.80
N VAL A 56 -14.49 11.26 8.76
CA VAL A 56 -15.83 10.68 8.86
C VAL A 56 -16.86 11.77 8.69
N GLU A 57 -17.78 11.60 7.75
CA GLU A 57 -18.83 12.58 7.43
C GLU A 57 -20.21 12.06 7.81
N ASN A 58 -21.05 12.95 8.36
CA ASN A 58 -22.47 12.70 8.65
C ASN A 58 -22.72 11.44 9.51
N MET A 59 -21.84 11.11 10.45
CA MET A 59 -21.97 10.00 11.39
C MET A 59 -22.21 10.52 12.80
N GLU A 60 -23.04 9.82 13.58
CA GLU A 60 -23.24 10.16 14.99
C GLU A 60 -21.95 9.89 15.79
N LEU A 61 -21.59 10.76 16.75
CA LEU A 61 -20.35 10.65 17.53
C LEU A 61 -20.20 9.29 18.23
N LYS A 62 -21.30 8.67 18.66
CA LYS A 62 -21.28 7.33 19.26
C LYS A 62 -20.89 6.23 18.28
N ASP A 63 -21.22 6.39 17.01
CA ASP A 63 -20.85 5.43 15.98
C ASP A 63 -19.42 5.68 15.50
N VAL A 64 -18.97 6.93 15.54
CA VAL A 64 -17.56 7.29 15.32
C VAL A 64 -16.68 6.67 16.42
N GLN A 65 -17.10 6.71 17.69
CA GLN A 65 -16.38 6.06 18.79
C GLN A 65 -16.29 4.55 18.62
N LYS A 66 -17.36 3.88 18.21
CA LYS A 66 -17.31 2.44 17.91
C LYS A 66 -16.37 2.11 16.76
N LEU A 67 -16.29 3.01 15.78
CA LEU A 67 -15.35 2.87 14.65
C LEU A 67 -13.91 3.03 15.11
N GLU A 68 -13.65 3.97 16.00
CA GLU A 68 -12.36 4.18 16.66
C GLU A 68 -11.93 2.96 17.47
N ASP A 69 -12.83 2.43 18.33
CA ASP A 69 -12.61 1.20 19.09
C ASP A 69 -12.26 0.04 18.14
N ALA A 70 -13.02 -0.10 17.05
CA ALA A 70 -12.80 -1.16 16.08
C ALA A 70 -11.47 -1.00 15.30
N TYR A 71 -11.02 0.22 15.04
CA TYR A 71 -9.71 0.46 14.43
C TYR A 71 -8.58 0.14 15.40
N SER A 72 -8.73 0.45 16.68
CA SER A 72 -7.74 0.18 17.73
C SER A 72 -7.52 -1.32 17.98
N GLU A 73 -8.50 -2.16 17.63
CA GLU A 73 -8.39 -3.62 17.74
C GLU A 73 -7.68 -4.29 16.53
N ILE A 74 -7.37 -3.53 15.48
CA ILE A 74 -6.69 -4.06 14.29
C ILE A 74 -5.20 -4.26 14.59
N ASP A 75 -4.67 -5.42 14.19
CA ASP A 75 -3.24 -5.71 14.28
C ASP A 75 -2.43 -4.63 13.58
N HIS A 76 -1.30 -4.21 14.18
CA HIS A 76 -0.41 -3.16 13.68
C HIS A 76 -0.95 -1.73 13.73
N VAL A 77 -2.16 -1.50 14.20
CA VAL A 77 -2.62 -0.19 14.66
C VAL A 77 -2.10 0.00 16.08
N LYS A 78 -1.26 1.02 16.25
CA LYS A 78 -0.67 1.33 17.56
C LYS A 78 -1.64 2.13 18.42
N ASP A 79 -2.26 3.14 17.81
CA ASP A 79 -3.15 4.07 18.51
C ASP A 79 -4.06 4.78 17.52
N VAL A 80 -5.24 5.18 17.98
CA VAL A 80 -6.17 6.00 17.21
C VAL A 80 -6.45 7.25 18.05
N LEU A 81 -6.05 8.40 17.54
CA LEU A 81 -6.22 9.66 18.24
C LEU A 81 -7.45 10.38 17.69
N TRP A 82 -8.42 10.56 18.53
CA TRP A 82 -9.62 11.31 18.23
C TRP A 82 -9.94 12.32 19.32
N TYR A 83 -11.04 12.97 19.18
CA TYR A 83 -11.54 14.00 20.05
C TYR A 83 -11.75 13.55 21.51
N ASP A 84 -12.22 12.31 21.74
CA ASP A 84 -12.52 11.79 23.08
C ASP A 84 -11.28 11.51 23.94
N ASP A 85 -10.10 11.37 23.33
CA ASP A 85 -8.82 11.37 24.08
C ASP A 85 -8.52 12.71 24.78
N VAL A 86 -9.13 13.79 24.27
CA VAL A 86 -8.81 15.17 24.73
C VAL A 86 -9.97 15.80 25.50
N ALA A 87 -11.21 15.34 25.26
CA ALA A 87 -12.40 15.90 25.89
C ALA A 87 -13.54 14.85 25.99
N ASP A 88 -14.34 14.96 27.03
CA ASP A 88 -15.46 14.05 27.30
C ASP A 88 -16.55 14.22 26.23
N LEU A 89 -16.95 13.10 25.61
CA LEU A 89 -18.04 13.03 24.62
C LEU A 89 -19.41 13.46 25.17
N SER A 90 -19.57 13.53 26.49
CA SER A 90 -20.80 14.04 27.10
C SER A 90 -20.93 15.56 26.98
N LEU A 91 -19.85 16.26 26.63
CA LEU A 91 -19.88 17.70 26.42
C LEU A 91 -20.39 18.03 25.00
N PRO A 92 -21.34 18.95 24.88
CA PRO A 92 -21.72 19.49 23.57
C PRO A 92 -20.51 20.06 22.84
N VAL A 93 -20.38 19.79 21.55
CA VAL A 93 -19.25 20.23 20.70
C VAL A 93 -19.07 21.76 20.74
N GLU A 94 -20.15 22.52 20.99
CA GLU A 94 -20.13 23.98 21.12
C GLU A 94 -19.43 24.48 22.38
N MET A 95 -19.31 23.66 23.42
CA MET A 95 -18.62 23.99 24.67
C MET A 95 -17.11 23.77 24.64
N ILE A 96 -16.61 23.12 23.57
CA ILE A 96 -15.20 22.84 23.38
C ILE A 96 -14.45 24.11 22.98
N PRO A 97 -13.20 24.32 23.46
CA PRO A 97 -12.34 25.39 22.99
C PRO A 97 -12.25 25.41 21.46
N LYS A 98 -12.35 26.60 20.88
CA LYS A 98 -12.44 26.78 19.42
C LYS A 98 -11.29 26.11 18.67
N ASP A 99 -10.07 26.23 19.18
CA ASP A 99 -8.87 25.67 18.54
C ASP A 99 -8.92 24.13 18.48
N LEU A 100 -9.39 23.50 19.55
CA LEU A 100 -9.55 22.05 19.63
C LEU A 100 -10.68 21.58 18.72
N ARG A 101 -11.81 22.26 18.73
CA ARG A 101 -12.94 21.95 17.86
C ARG A 101 -12.56 22.06 16.39
N GLU A 102 -11.85 23.10 15.97
CA GLU A 102 -11.42 23.31 14.59
C GLU A 102 -10.36 22.28 14.15
N ALA A 103 -9.64 21.64 15.07
CA ALA A 103 -8.70 20.58 14.77
C ALA A 103 -9.40 19.26 14.40
N PHE A 104 -10.51 18.93 15.07
CA PHE A 104 -11.19 17.64 14.91
C PHE A 104 -12.49 17.71 14.12
N PHE A 105 -13.15 18.87 14.06
CA PHE A 105 -14.47 19.02 13.47
C PHE A 105 -14.53 20.14 12.44
N LYS A 106 -15.17 19.85 11.31
CA LYS A 106 -15.48 20.85 10.28
C LYS A 106 -16.83 20.57 9.64
N GLY A 107 -17.85 21.37 9.97
CA GLY A 107 -19.23 21.11 9.57
C GLY A 107 -19.72 19.81 10.23
N ASP A 108 -20.22 18.90 9.42
CA ASP A 108 -20.70 17.58 9.85
C ASP A 108 -19.62 16.49 9.74
N ALA A 109 -18.36 16.87 9.53
CA ALA A 109 -17.23 15.96 9.44
C ALA A 109 -16.37 16.01 10.70
N THR A 110 -15.83 14.84 11.09
CA THR A 110 -14.80 14.71 12.09
C THR A 110 -13.58 13.97 11.55
N MET A 111 -12.42 14.19 12.16
CA MET A 111 -11.15 13.60 11.73
C MET A 111 -10.50 12.84 12.88
N MET A 112 -10.02 11.64 12.59
CA MET A 112 -9.16 10.83 13.46
C MET A 112 -7.78 10.70 12.86
N LEU A 113 -6.76 10.56 13.71
CA LEU A 113 -5.40 10.23 13.32
C LEU A 113 -5.08 8.81 13.80
N VAL A 114 -4.82 7.92 12.87
CA VAL A 114 -4.44 6.54 13.15
C VAL A 114 -2.94 6.39 13.03
N LEU A 115 -2.30 5.89 14.07
CA LEU A 115 -0.87 5.63 14.16
C LEU A 115 -0.61 4.14 14.01
N PHE A 116 0.41 3.79 13.21
CA PHE A 116 0.85 2.41 13.01
C PHE A 116 2.20 2.19 13.71
N ASP A 117 2.45 0.95 14.12
CA ASP A 117 3.70 0.54 14.77
C ASP A 117 4.87 0.34 13.78
N ASN A 118 4.58 0.27 12.49
CA ASN A 118 5.54 0.04 11.42
C ASN A 118 5.67 1.24 10.47
N THR A 119 6.63 1.19 9.55
CA THR A 119 6.87 2.26 8.56
C THR A 119 5.74 2.35 7.53
N THR A 120 5.64 3.51 6.88
CA THR A 120 4.55 3.90 5.96
C THR A 120 4.27 2.89 4.84
N SER A 121 5.30 2.21 4.35
CA SER A 121 5.24 1.27 3.22
C SER A 121 5.50 -0.17 3.63
N SER A 122 5.50 -0.47 4.93
CA SER A 122 5.55 -1.84 5.41
C SER A 122 4.30 -2.61 5.00
N ASP A 123 4.45 -3.91 4.77
CA ASP A 123 3.31 -4.78 4.45
C ASP A 123 2.29 -4.77 5.60
N GLU A 124 2.75 -4.70 6.84
CA GLU A 124 1.94 -4.67 8.05
C GLU A 124 1.05 -3.41 8.13
N ALA A 125 1.61 -2.22 7.89
CA ALA A 125 0.83 -0.97 7.88
C ALA A 125 -0.17 -0.92 6.73
N MET A 126 0.20 -1.47 5.56
CA MET A 126 -0.70 -1.57 4.40
C MET A 126 -1.82 -2.59 4.63
N GLU A 127 -1.54 -3.70 5.35
CA GLU A 127 -2.54 -4.69 5.74
C GLU A 127 -3.52 -4.11 6.75
N ALA A 128 -3.03 -3.44 7.81
CA ALA A 128 -3.85 -2.74 8.79
C ALA A 128 -4.79 -1.73 8.11
N LEU A 129 -4.28 -0.90 7.20
CA LEU A 129 -5.11 0.03 6.43
C LEU A 129 -6.16 -0.69 5.58
N THR A 130 -5.83 -1.84 5.02
CA THR A 130 -6.77 -2.63 4.22
C THR A 130 -7.88 -3.22 5.09
N GLU A 131 -7.56 -3.67 6.30
CA GLU A 131 -8.57 -4.11 7.28
C GLU A 131 -9.46 -2.95 7.75
N MET A 132 -8.87 -1.77 8.03
CA MET A 132 -9.63 -0.56 8.34
C MET A 132 -10.65 -0.25 7.24
N ARG A 133 -10.27 -0.35 5.97
CA ARG A 133 -11.17 -0.12 4.82
C ARG A 133 -12.34 -1.11 4.76
N LYS A 134 -12.16 -2.35 5.23
CA LYS A 134 -13.23 -3.35 5.24
C LYS A 134 -14.32 -3.06 6.26
N ILE A 135 -13.96 -2.46 7.39
CA ILE A 135 -14.90 -2.08 8.44
C ILE A 135 -15.45 -0.66 8.25
N SER A 136 -14.81 0.14 7.42
CA SER A 136 -15.26 1.48 7.03
C SER A 136 -16.47 1.40 6.10
N ASN A 137 -17.35 2.38 6.19
CA ASN A 137 -18.48 2.57 5.28
C ASN A 137 -18.25 3.75 4.32
N ASP A 138 -19.23 4.07 3.50
CA ASP A 138 -19.17 5.16 2.51
C ASP A 138 -19.05 6.58 3.13
N GLN A 139 -19.18 6.70 4.45
CA GLN A 139 -19.01 7.95 5.19
C GLN A 139 -17.56 8.17 5.67
N CYS A 140 -16.69 7.17 5.49
CA CYS A 140 -15.31 7.16 5.97
C CYS A 140 -14.33 7.32 4.82
N PHE A 141 -13.45 8.30 4.90
CA PHE A 141 -12.43 8.59 3.90
C PHE A 141 -11.05 8.43 4.53
N LEU A 142 -10.38 7.34 4.20
CA LEU A 142 -9.02 7.04 4.68
C LEU A 142 -7.99 7.68 3.75
N SER A 143 -7.12 8.50 4.30
CA SER A 143 -6.07 9.21 3.59
C SER A 143 -4.76 9.17 4.37
N GLY A 144 -3.72 9.77 3.83
CA GLY A 144 -2.38 9.78 4.42
C GLY A 144 -1.38 9.02 3.55
N MET A 145 -0.12 9.05 3.93
CA MET A 145 0.94 8.47 3.10
C MET A 145 0.78 6.95 2.96
N THR A 146 0.45 6.25 4.03
CA THR A 146 0.18 4.80 3.99
C THR A 146 -0.98 4.46 3.03
N GLY A 147 -2.03 5.31 3.02
CA GLY A 147 -3.15 5.17 2.08
C GLY A 147 -2.72 5.32 0.63
N ILE A 148 -1.92 6.34 0.33
CA ILE A 148 -1.41 6.60 -1.02
C ILE A 148 -0.53 5.44 -1.51
N VAL A 149 0.40 4.96 -0.69
CA VAL A 149 1.29 3.84 -1.04
C VAL A 149 0.50 2.55 -1.26
N THR A 150 -0.47 2.27 -0.39
CA THR A 150 -1.37 1.12 -0.54
C THR A 150 -2.18 1.18 -1.84
N ASP A 151 -2.70 2.36 -2.19
CA ASP A 151 -3.47 2.54 -3.42
C ASP A 151 -2.60 2.41 -4.66
N ILE A 152 -1.39 2.97 -4.66
CA ILE A 152 -0.42 2.80 -5.76
C ILE A 152 -0.08 1.32 -5.96
N LYS A 153 0.20 0.58 -4.86
CA LYS A 153 0.48 -0.86 -4.91
C LYS A 153 -0.71 -1.63 -5.52
N ASN A 154 -1.91 -1.41 -5.00
CA ASN A 154 -3.10 -2.11 -5.44
C ASN A 154 -3.45 -1.79 -6.89
N LEU A 155 -3.34 -0.51 -7.29
CA LEU A 155 -3.57 -0.07 -8.65
C LEU A 155 -2.54 -0.70 -9.62
N ALA A 156 -1.25 -0.66 -9.27
CA ALA A 156 -0.21 -1.26 -10.07
C ALA A 156 -0.46 -2.77 -10.27
N LEU A 157 -0.77 -3.50 -9.20
CA LEU A 157 -1.04 -4.94 -9.28
C LEU A 157 -2.30 -5.28 -10.08
N SER A 158 -3.33 -4.44 -10.04
CA SER A 158 -4.58 -4.67 -10.77
C SER A 158 -4.49 -4.32 -12.25
N GLU A 159 -3.74 -3.28 -12.61
CA GLU A 159 -3.64 -2.79 -13.99
C GLU A 159 -2.49 -3.42 -14.78
N MET A 160 -1.39 -3.81 -14.12
CA MET A 160 -0.22 -4.40 -14.77
C MET A 160 -0.56 -5.57 -15.72
N PRO A 161 -1.40 -6.55 -15.37
CA PRO A 161 -1.74 -7.65 -16.28
C PRO A 161 -2.40 -7.17 -17.57
N ALA A 162 -3.27 -6.17 -17.51
CA ALA A 162 -3.95 -5.61 -18.66
C ALA A 162 -2.95 -4.93 -19.62
N TYR A 163 -2.05 -4.12 -19.09
CA TYR A 163 -1.00 -3.48 -19.90
C TYR A 163 -0.06 -4.49 -20.55
N VAL A 164 0.33 -5.53 -19.81
CA VAL A 164 1.18 -6.61 -20.36
C VAL A 164 0.48 -7.33 -21.52
N VAL A 165 -0.80 -7.66 -21.40
CA VAL A 165 -1.58 -8.29 -22.48
C VAL A 165 -1.70 -7.37 -23.69
N ILE A 166 -2.01 -6.08 -23.50
CA ILE A 166 -2.10 -5.11 -24.59
C ILE A 166 -0.75 -5.00 -25.31
N ALA A 167 0.35 -4.86 -24.55
CA ALA A 167 1.68 -4.80 -25.12
C ALA A 167 2.04 -6.06 -25.92
N ALA A 168 1.73 -7.23 -25.40
CA ALA A 168 1.95 -8.51 -26.10
C ALA A 168 1.17 -8.59 -27.43
N ILE A 169 -0.09 -8.17 -27.42
CA ILE A 169 -0.92 -8.13 -28.65
C ILE A 169 -0.33 -7.17 -29.69
N LEU A 170 0.06 -5.95 -29.26
CA LEU A 170 0.66 -4.97 -30.14
C LEU A 170 1.99 -5.48 -30.73
N CYS A 171 2.87 -6.03 -29.88
CA CYS A 171 4.12 -6.66 -30.34
C CYS A 171 3.87 -7.80 -31.31
N PHE A 172 2.87 -8.65 -31.06
CA PHE A 172 2.49 -9.72 -31.98
C PHE A 172 2.08 -9.18 -33.34
N ILE A 173 1.20 -8.17 -33.38
CA ILE A 173 0.75 -7.54 -34.63
C ILE A 173 1.93 -6.96 -35.42
N VAL A 174 2.80 -6.20 -34.74
CA VAL A 174 3.97 -5.60 -35.39
C VAL A 174 4.91 -6.68 -35.94
N LEU A 175 5.24 -7.69 -35.15
CA LEU A 175 6.09 -8.79 -35.61
C LEU A 175 5.45 -9.55 -36.81
N GLN A 176 4.13 -9.72 -36.79
CA GLN A 176 3.40 -10.39 -37.88
C GLN A 176 3.49 -9.59 -39.20
N LEU A 177 3.56 -8.25 -39.15
CA LEU A 177 3.70 -7.43 -40.36
C LEU A 177 5.09 -7.57 -41.00
N PHE A 178 6.11 -7.96 -40.25
CA PHE A 178 7.49 -8.08 -40.71
C PHE A 178 7.97 -9.52 -40.94
N THR A 179 7.11 -10.52 -40.61
CA THR A 179 7.47 -11.92 -40.74
C THR A 179 6.43 -12.67 -41.62
N ASP A 180 6.90 -13.55 -42.49
CA ASP A 180 6.05 -14.38 -43.38
C ASP A 180 5.46 -15.60 -42.65
N SER A 181 5.70 -15.77 -41.37
CA SER A 181 5.28 -16.93 -40.59
C SER A 181 4.55 -16.50 -39.29
N PHE A 182 3.38 -17.06 -39.10
CA PHE A 182 2.58 -16.84 -37.88
C PHE A 182 3.23 -17.43 -36.62
N LEU A 183 4.03 -18.47 -36.73
CA LEU A 183 4.67 -19.16 -35.61
C LEU A 183 5.88 -18.38 -35.05
N VAL A 184 6.57 -17.62 -35.87
CA VAL A 184 7.78 -16.88 -35.45
C VAL A 184 7.45 -15.84 -34.37
N PRO A 185 6.48 -14.93 -34.52
CA PRO A 185 6.06 -14.02 -33.48
C PRO A 185 5.64 -14.71 -32.16
N LEU A 186 4.92 -15.82 -32.27
CA LEU A 186 4.46 -16.59 -31.12
C LEU A 186 5.63 -17.16 -30.31
N PHE A 187 6.60 -17.80 -30.96
CA PHE A 187 7.79 -18.31 -30.26
C PHE A 187 8.67 -17.20 -29.70
N PHE A 188 8.73 -16.06 -30.39
CA PHE A 188 9.46 -14.90 -29.89
C PHE A 188 8.86 -14.34 -28.60
N LEU A 189 7.55 -14.13 -28.58
CA LEU A 189 6.83 -13.68 -27.39
C LEU A 189 6.91 -14.70 -26.24
N LEU A 190 6.82 -15.99 -26.55
CA LEU A 190 6.98 -17.05 -25.55
C LEU A 190 8.40 -17.00 -24.94
N SER A 191 9.43 -16.81 -25.75
CA SER A 191 10.82 -16.70 -25.30
C SER A 191 11.02 -15.48 -24.37
N ILE A 192 10.42 -14.33 -24.72
CA ILE A 192 10.44 -13.13 -23.90
C ILE A 192 9.72 -13.39 -22.57
N GLY A 193 8.53 -14.00 -22.59
CA GLY A 193 7.78 -14.34 -21.39
C GLY A 193 8.56 -15.24 -20.43
N ILE A 194 9.22 -16.25 -20.94
CA ILE A 194 10.10 -17.13 -20.16
C ILE A 194 11.28 -16.35 -19.59
N SER A 195 11.88 -15.45 -20.36
CA SER A 195 12.99 -14.62 -19.91
C SER A 195 12.58 -13.67 -18.78
N ILE A 196 11.39 -13.08 -18.85
CA ILE A 196 10.81 -12.26 -17.79
C ILE A 196 10.61 -13.10 -16.51
N LEU A 197 10.06 -14.29 -16.64
CA LEU A 197 9.89 -15.21 -15.49
C LEU A 197 11.22 -15.55 -14.82
N TYR A 198 12.28 -15.80 -15.60
CA TYR A 198 13.61 -16.05 -15.04
C TYR A 198 14.16 -14.81 -14.34
N ASN A 199 14.03 -13.64 -14.94
CA ASN A 199 14.49 -12.40 -14.35
C ASN A 199 13.78 -12.14 -13.02
N MET A 200 12.45 -12.19 -13.00
CA MET A 200 11.68 -11.99 -11.77
C MET A 200 11.99 -13.06 -10.71
N GLY A 201 12.19 -14.30 -11.12
CA GLY A 201 12.52 -15.39 -10.20
C GLY A 201 13.92 -15.28 -9.60
N THR A 202 14.89 -14.73 -10.32
CA THR A 202 16.25 -14.53 -9.80
C THR A 202 16.35 -13.33 -8.85
N ASN A 203 15.39 -12.42 -8.87
CA ASN A 203 15.38 -11.26 -7.98
C ASN A 203 15.25 -11.65 -6.49
N VAL A 204 14.73 -12.85 -6.20
CA VAL A 204 14.71 -13.36 -4.81
C VAL A 204 16.09 -13.38 -4.16
N PHE A 205 17.17 -13.50 -4.94
CA PHE A 205 18.55 -13.47 -4.43
C PHE A 205 19.06 -12.06 -4.16
N LEU A 206 18.39 -11.04 -4.67
CA LEU A 206 18.70 -9.62 -4.46
C LEU A 206 17.95 -9.03 -3.26
N GLY A 207 17.01 -9.79 -2.68
CA GLY A 207 16.15 -9.35 -1.59
C GLY A 207 14.90 -8.63 -2.12
N GLU A 208 14.83 -7.34 -1.95
CA GLU A 208 13.70 -6.52 -2.41
C GLU A 208 13.98 -5.91 -3.79
N LEU A 209 12.93 -5.83 -4.61
CA LEU A 209 12.96 -5.05 -5.86
C LEU A 209 12.68 -3.59 -5.52
N SER A 210 13.66 -2.76 -5.74
CA SER A 210 13.56 -1.29 -5.64
C SER A 210 13.52 -0.64 -7.02
#